data_06092cf07523ec4e6769d7f5aac8bd7b
#
_entry.id   06092cf07523ec4e6769d7f5aac8bd7b
#
_cell.length_a   1.000
_cell.length_b   1.000
_cell.length_c   1.000
_cell.angle_alpha   90.00
_cell.angle_beta   90.00
_cell.angle_gamma   90.00
#
_symmetry.space_group_name_H-M   'P 1'
#
loop_
_entity.id
_entity.type
_entity.pdbx_description
1 polymer ?
#
loop_
_entity_poly.entity_id
_entity_poly.type
_entity_poly.pdbx_seq_one_letter_code
_entity_poly.pdbx_strand_id
1 'polypeptide(L)'
;MERKNAWKEYDKKDTKELEALCKEYRKFLNHGKTERECVKYIVELAKEAGYQNLDDVKKEGKKLKAGDKVYAVNMKKAIALFQIGSAPIVEGMNILGAHIDSPRMDVKQNPLYEDTDFAYLDTHYYGGIKKYQWVTLPLAIHGVVAKKDGEIIDIVIGEDDKDPIFCVTDLLIHLAGEQMDKKAAKVVEGEQLDILVGSQPLPDEEKEPVKKMVLSILKKKYDMDEEDFLSAELEIVPAGKAREAGLDASMIMAYGQDDRVCAYTSAAAMFDMKSVKRTACCLLVDKEEIGSVGATGMQSKFFENTVAELMESMGQYSELKLKRCLAASYMLSSDVSAAYDPNYASAFEKKNAAYFGRGVVFNKFTGSRGKSGSNDANAEYIGKLRKIMDDNHVAFQTAELGKVDIGGGGTIAYILSLYGMNVIDSGVAVLNMHAPWEITSKADVYEAYKSYKAFLKDA
;
A
#
# COMPACT_ATOMS: atom_id res chain seq x y z
N MET A 1 -11.37 26.41 -10.36
CA MET A 1 -12.69 26.07 -9.77
C MET A 1 -12.41 25.54 -8.37
N GLU A 2 -12.83 26.25 -7.35
CA GLU A 2 -12.56 25.85 -5.96
C GLU A 2 -13.61 24.84 -5.50
N ARG A 3 -13.18 23.66 -5.04
CA ARG A 3 -14.08 22.65 -4.46
C ARG A 3 -14.29 22.94 -2.98
N LYS A 4 -15.51 22.73 -2.49
CA LYS A 4 -15.84 22.92 -1.08
C LYS A 4 -15.12 21.88 -0.22
N ASN A 5 -14.84 22.23 1.02
CA ASN A 5 -14.35 21.28 2.01
C ASN A 5 -15.50 20.37 2.44
N ALA A 6 -15.34 19.06 2.32
CA ALA A 6 -16.36 18.04 2.57
C ALA A 6 -16.88 18.07 4.01
N TRP A 7 -16.06 18.44 5.00
CA TRP A 7 -16.50 18.60 6.39
C TRP A 7 -17.67 19.55 6.58
N LYS A 8 -17.85 20.53 5.65
CA LYS A 8 -18.94 21.51 5.71
C LYS A 8 -20.28 20.95 5.21
N GLU A 9 -20.24 19.84 4.51
CA GLU A 9 -21.43 19.23 3.89
C GLU A 9 -21.93 18.01 4.68
N TYR A 10 -21.15 17.50 5.65
CA TYR A 10 -21.49 16.31 6.42
C TYR A 10 -22.57 16.56 7.46
N ASP A 11 -23.54 15.66 7.48
CA ASP A 11 -24.52 15.56 8.54
C ASP A 11 -24.04 14.59 9.67
N LYS A 12 -24.91 14.32 10.64
CA LYS A 12 -24.61 13.39 11.75
C LYS A 12 -24.44 11.95 11.29
N LYS A 13 -25.11 11.55 10.22
CA LYS A 13 -25.00 10.21 9.66
C LYS A 13 -23.67 10.04 8.96
N ASP A 14 -23.30 10.98 8.09
CA ASP A 14 -22.01 10.99 7.41
C ASP A 14 -20.85 10.94 8.40
N THR A 15 -20.90 11.77 9.45
CA THR A 15 -19.89 11.79 10.51
C THR A 15 -19.77 10.43 11.21
N LYS A 16 -20.89 9.77 11.51
CA LYS A 16 -20.88 8.45 12.14
C LYS A 16 -20.29 7.37 11.23
N GLU A 17 -20.64 7.38 9.95
CA GLU A 17 -20.13 6.43 8.95
C GLU A 17 -18.63 6.64 8.72
N LEU A 18 -18.19 7.90 8.61
CA LEU A 18 -16.78 8.29 8.49
C LEU A 18 -15.95 7.79 9.67
N GLU A 19 -16.42 8.02 10.92
CA GLU A 19 -15.70 7.57 12.11
C GLU A 19 -15.62 6.04 12.19
N ALA A 20 -16.70 5.35 11.82
CA ALA A 20 -16.71 3.89 11.77
C ALA A 20 -15.71 3.36 10.74
N LEU A 21 -15.70 3.90 9.52
CA LEU A 21 -14.75 3.53 8.48
C LEU A 21 -13.30 3.80 8.90
N CYS A 22 -13.02 4.99 9.41
CA CYS A 22 -11.67 5.38 9.84
C CYS A 22 -11.16 4.57 11.03
N LYS A 23 -12.06 4.10 11.91
CA LYS A 23 -11.69 3.18 12.98
C LYS A 23 -11.22 1.83 12.44
N GLU A 24 -11.95 1.26 11.48
CA GLU A 24 -11.55 -0.02 10.86
C GLU A 24 -10.30 0.14 9.98
N TYR A 25 -10.16 1.27 9.27
CA TYR A 25 -8.95 1.61 8.53
C TYR A 25 -7.71 1.65 9.44
N ARG A 26 -7.79 2.28 10.62
CA ARG A 26 -6.67 2.26 11.58
C ARG A 26 -6.34 0.86 12.08
N LYS A 27 -7.32 -0.04 12.21
CA LYS A 27 -7.05 -1.45 12.52
C LYS A 27 -6.27 -2.13 11.39
N PHE A 28 -6.68 -1.91 10.14
CA PHE A 28 -5.96 -2.42 8.98
C PHE A 28 -4.49 -1.95 8.97
N LEU A 29 -4.23 -0.66 9.17
CA LEU A 29 -2.88 -0.10 9.24
C LEU A 29 -2.04 -0.71 10.38
N ASN A 30 -2.66 -1.06 11.49
CA ASN A 30 -1.97 -1.67 12.63
C ASN A 30 -1.60 -3.14 12.40
N HIS A 31 -2.35 -3.86 11.56
CA HIS A 31 -2.15 -5.28 11.28
C HIS A 31 -1.52 -5.56 9.92
N GLY A 32 -1.43 -4.56 9.06
CA GLY A 32 -0.92 -4.66 7.70
C GLY A 32 0.28 -3.74 7.50
N LYS A 33 1.39 -3.99 8.17
CA LYS A 33 2.63 -3.23 7.97
C LYS A 33 3.51 -3.76 6.86
N THR A 34 3.25 -4.97 6.40
CA THR A 34 3.88 -5.61 5.25
C THR A 34 2.83 -6.03 4.22
N GLU A 35 3.25 -6.31 2.98
CA GLU A 35 2.35 -6.78 1.92
C GLU A 35 1.68 -8.11 2.31
N ARG A 36 2.42 -9.01 2.96
CA ARG A 36 1.90 -10.30 3.43
C ARG A 36 0.81 -10.13 4.48
N GLU A 37 1.01 -9.22 5.40
CA GLU A 37 0.04 -8.91 6.44
C GLU A 37 -1.20 -8.23 5.85
N CYS A 38 -1.04 -7.30 4.89
CA CYS A 38 -2.15 -6.69 4.16
C CYS A 38 -3.00 -7.74 3.46
N VAL A 39 -2.36 -8.66 2.70
CA VAL A 39 -3.09 -9.75 2.01
C VAL A 39 -3.79 -10.65 3.00
N LYS A 40 -3.13 -11.05 4.11
CA LYS A 40 -3.72 -11.88 5.16
C LYS A 40 -4.97 -11.23 5.74
N TYR A 41 -4.90 -9.96 6.11
CA TYR A 41 -6.03 -9.20 6.67
C TYR A 41 -7.19 -9.07 5.66
N ILE A 42 -6.90 -8.71 4.41
CA ILE A 42 -7.91 -8.59 3.35
C ILE A 42 -8.59 -9.94 3.05
N VAL A 43 -7.84 -11.06 3.08
CA VAL A 43 -8.41 -12.41 2.90
C VAL A 43 -9.40 -12.76 4.04
N GLU A 44 -9.08 -12.38 5.27
CA GLU A 44 -9.99 -12.59 6.42
C GLU A 44 -11.30 -11.81 6.20
N LEU A 45 -11.23 -10.52 5.88
CA LEU A 45 -12.40 -9.70 5.57
C LEU A 45 -13.18 -10.22 4.34
N ALA A 46 -12.48 -10.68 3.29
CA ALA A 46 -13.11 -11.25 2.11
C ALA A 46 -13.92 -12.51 2.45
N LYS A 47 -13.39 -13.40 3.27
CA LYS A 47 -14.12 -14.59 3.74
C LYS A 47 -15.36 -14.22 4.54
N GLU A 48 -15.27 -13.23 5.44
CA GLU A 48 -16.42 -12.70 6.20
C GLU A 48 -17.49 -12.09 5.25
N ALA A 49 -17.06 -11.45 4.15
CA ALA A 49 -17.94 -10.90 3.12
C ALA A 49 -18.47 -11.94 2.11
N GLY A 50 -18.15 -13.23 2.31
CA GLY A 50 -18.67 -14.34 1.51
C GLY A 50 -17.88 -14.62 0.23
N TYR A 51 -16.64 -14.15 0.11
CA TYR A 51 -15.76 -14.48 -1.01
C TYR A 51 -15.16 -15.88 -0.84
N GLN A 52 -15.07 -16.64 -1.93
CA GLN A 52 -14.45 -17.97 -2.00
C GLN A 52 -13.08 -17.87 -2.71
N ASN A 53 -12.14 -18.71 -2.30
CA ASN A 53 -10.87 -18.80 -3.02
C ASN A 53 -11.11 -19.36 -4.43
N LEU A 54 -10.62 -18.68 -5.46
CA LEU A 54 -10.78 -19.10 -6.86
C LEU A 54 -10.13 -20.48 -7.13
N ASP A 55 -9.01 -20.78 -6.49
CA ASP A 55 -8.37 -22.08 -6.63
C ASP A 55 -9.22 -23.24 -6.06
N ASP A 56 -9.94 -23.00 -4.98
CA ASP A 56 -10.87 -24.00 -4.43
C ASP A 56 -12.08 -24.18 -5.35
N VAL A 57 -12.64 -23.09 -5.88
CA VAL A 57 -13.71 -23.10 -6.88
C VAL A 57 -13.32 -23.95 -8.11
N LYS A 58 -12.07 -23.78 -8.60
CA LYS A 58 -11.52 -24.55 -9.73
C LYS A 58 -11.37 -26.03 -9.39
N LYS A 59 -10.81 -26.37 -8.22
CA LYS A 59 -10.65 -27.76 -7.76
C LYS A 59 -12.00 -28.49 -7.64
N GLU A 60 -13.02 -27.77 -7.17
CA GLU A 60 -14.38 -28.30 -7.04
C GLU A 60 -15.14 -28.37 -8.39
N GLY A 61 -14.59 -27.81 -9.46
CA GLY A 61 -15.26 -27.73 -10.77
C GLY A 61 -16.54 -26.89 -10.76
N LYS A 62 -16.67 -25.99 -9.82
CA LYS A 62 -17.86 -25.13 -9.63
C LYS A 62 -17.95 -24.10 -10.75
N LYS A 63 -19.11 -23.98 -11.37
CA LYS A 63 -19.38 -22.93 -12.35
C LYS A 63 -19.79 -21.64 -11.64
N LEU A 64 -19.10 -20.57 -12.00
CA LEU A 64 -19.38 -19.23 -11.48
C LEU A 64 -20.49 -18.52 -12.30
N LYS A 65 -21.29 -17.71 -11.62
CA LYS A 65 -22.41 -16.96 -12.18
C LYS A 65 -22.51 -15.56 -11.58
N ALA A 66 -23.36 -14.73 -12.14
CA ALA A 66 -23.64 -13.39 -11.62
C ALA A 66 -23.98 -13.40 -10.11
N GLY A 67 -23.35 -12.52 -9.36
CA GLY A 67 -23.45 -12.39 -7.91
C GLY A 67 -22.44 -13.19 -7.13
N ASP A 68 -21.77 -14.20 -7.72
CA ASP A 68 -20.70 -14.94 -7.02
C ASP A 68 -19.50 -14.04 -6.74
N LYS A 69 -18.85 -14.29 -5.60
CA LYS A 69 -17.72 -13.53 -5.10
C LYS A 69 -16.51 -14.46 -4.92
N VAL A 70 -15.39 -14.09 -5.54
CA VAL A 70 -14.16 -14.89 -5.45
C VAL A 70 -12.93 -14.01 -5.24
N TYR A 71 -11.88 -14.58 -4.65
CA TYR A 71 -10.57 -13.96 -4.56
C TYR A 71 -9.47 -14.91 -5.04
N ALA A 72 -8.39 -14.34 -5.54
CA ALA A 72 -7.15 -15.05 -5.87
C ALA A 72 -5.97 -14.36 -5.20
N VAL A 73 -5.02 -15.14 -4.68
CA VAL A 73 -3.81 -14.65 -4.01
C VAL A 73 -2.58 -15.08 -4.80
N ASN A 74 -1.64 -14.16 -4.99
CA ASN A 74 -0.36 -14.43 -5.63
C ASN A 74 0.78 -14.32 -4.61
N MET A 75 1.49 -15.43 -4.36
CA MET A 75 2.68 -15.50 -3.49
C MET A 75 2.49 -14.84 -2.12
N LYS A 76 1.25 -14.75 -1.62
CA LYS A 76 0.87 -14.08 -0.36
C LYS A 76 1.19 -12.56 -0.33
N LYS A 77 1.50 -11.93 -1.46
CA LYS A 77 1.90 -10.52 -1.58
C LYS A 77 1.03 -9.69 -2.52
N ALA A 78 0.14 -10.31 -3.28
CA ALA A 78 -0.86 -9.62 -4.09
C ALA A 78 -2.18 -10.37 -4.04
N ILE A 79 -3.30 -9.66 -4.20
CA ILE A 79 -4.64 -10.22 -4.17
C ILE A 79 -5.54 -9.55 -5.20
N ALA A 80 -6.40 -10.34 -5.84
CA ALA A 80 -7.49 -9.86 -6.68
C ALA A 80 -8.83 -10.36 -6.13
N LEU A 81 -9.77 -9.46 -5.89
CA LEU A 81 -11.14 -9.74 -5.46
C LEU A 81 -12.07 -9.51 -6.65
N PHE A 82 -13.02 -10.42 -6.89
CA PHE A 82 -14.02 -10.28 -7.95
C PHE A 82 -15.42 -10.49 -7.41
N GLN A 83 -16.35 -9.62 -7.82
CA GLN A 83 -17.78 -9.89 -7.74
C GLN A 83 -18.34 -9.92 -9.16
N ILE A 84 -18.90 -11.07 -9.58
CA ILE A 84 -19.34 -11.28 -10.94
C ILE A 84 -20.61 -10.47 -11.21
N GLY A 85 -20.57 -9.67 -12.28
CA GLY A 85 -21.67 -8.81 -12.71
C GLY A 85 -22.78 -9.55 -13.43
N SER A 86 -23.91 -8.88 -13.61
CA SER A 86 -25.04 -9.39 -14.41
C SER A 86 -24.84 -9.23 -15.92
N ALA A 87 -23.96 -8.31 -16.35
CA ALA A 87 -23.58 -8.13 -17.76
C ALA A 87 -22.53 -9.16 -18.19
N PRO A 88 -22.45 -9.49 -19.49
CA PRO A 88 -21.39 -10.35 -20.01
C PRO A 88 -19.99 -9.79 -19.67
N ILE A 89 -19.09 -10.63 -19.17
CA ILE A 89 -17.76 -10.18 -18.76
C ILE A 89 -16.94 -9.60 -19.92
N VAL A 90 -17.24 -10.02 -21.16
CA VAL A 90 -16.59 -9.49 -22.37
C VAL A 90 -16.86 -7.99 -22.60
N GLU A 91 -17.90 -7.43 -21.99
CA GLU A 91 -18.17 -5.99 -22.00
C GLU A 91 -17.24 -5.19 -21.08
N GLY A 92 -16.37 -5.88 -20.34
CA GLY A 92 -15.35 -5.33 -19.46
C GLY A 92 -15.75 -5.29 -17.99
N MET A 93 -14.80 -4.92 -17.16
CA MET A 93 -14.89 -4.84 -15.69
C MET A 93 -14.79 -3.39 -15.22
N ASN A 94 -15.24 -3.14 -13.98
CA ASN A 94 -14.91 -1.95 -13.22
C ASN A 94 -13.84 -2.33 -12.19
N ILE A 95 -12.64 -1.75 -12.31
CA ILE A 95 -11.45 -2.16 -11.58
C ILE A 95 -11.02 -1.05 -10.62
N LEU A 96 -10.82 -1.39 -9.35
CA LEU A 96 -10.10 -0.59 -8.37
C LEU A 96 -8.72 -1.21 -8.20
N GLY A 97 -7.66 -0.47 -8.47
CA GLY A 97 -6.29 -0.94 -8.29
C GLY A 97 -5.55 -0.08 -7.29
N ALA A 98 -4.72 -0.68 -6.43
CA ALA A 98 -3.88 -0.01 -5.45
C ALA A 98 -2.65 -0.87 -5.15
N HIS A 99 -1.60 -0.28 -4.55
CA HIS A 99 -0.49 -1.07 -4.03
C HIS A 99 -0.55 -1.22 -2.50
N ILE A 100 0.17 -2.20 -1.98
CA ILE A 100 0.18 -2.54 -0.55
C ILE A 100 1.58 -2.62 0.05
N ASP A 101 2.62 -2.47 -0.77
CA ASP A 101 3.98 -2.22 -0.31
C ASP A 101 4.14 -0.75 0.10
N SER A 102 5.16 -0.44 0.87
CA SER A 102 5.50 0.92 1.30
C SER A 102 7.02 1.01 1.54
N PRO A 103 7.61 2.22 1.46
CA PRO A 103 9.03 2.41 1.74
C PRO A 103 9.43 1.93 3.13
N ARG A 104 10.55 1.23 3.23
CA ARG A 104 11.03 0.58 4.46
C ARG A 104 12.51 0.22 4.37
N MET A 105 13.00 -0.57 5.32
CA MET A 105 14.29 -1.24 5.22
C MET A 105 14.08 -2.76 5.26
N ASP A 106 14.74 -3.49 4.36
CA ASP A 106 14.73 -4.96 4.34
C ASP A 106 16.03 -5.48 4.97
N VAL A 107 15.93 -6.54 5.78
CA VAL A 107 17.10 -7.23 6.35
C VAL A 107 17.83 -7.98 5.24
N LYS A 108 19.17 -7.82 5.16
CA LYS A 108 20.00 -8.52 4.17
C LYS A 108 20.07 -10.04 4.45
N GLN A 109 20.63 -10.81 3.51
CA GLN A 109 20.72 -12.27 3.62
C GLN A 109 21.73 -12.78 4.65
N ASN A 110 22.78 -12.01 4.92
CA ASN A 110 23.78 -12.30 5.96
C ASN A 110 23.87 -11.09 6.88
N PRO A 111 22.85 -10.85 7.74
CA PRO A 111 22.66 -9.54 8.32
C PRO A 111 23.32 -9.39 9.68
N LEU A 112 23.44 -10.48 10.46
CA LEU A 112 23.81 -10.39 11.88
C LEU A 112 25.31 -10.34 12.08
N TYR A 113 25.79 -9.23 12.63
CA TYR A 113 27.20 -9.05 13.00
C TYR A 113 27.33 -8.39 14.36
N GLU A 114 28.52 -8.50 14.93
CA GLU A 114 28.89 -7.85 16.18
C GLU A 114 30.11 -6.96 15.95
N ASP A 115 30.08 -5.75 16.48
CA ASP A 115 31.22 -4.85 16.55
C ASP A 115 31.20 -4.13 17.91
N THR A 116 32.32 -4.21 18.63
CA THR A 116 32.55 -3.50 19.90
C THR A 116 31.40 -3.65 20.93
N ASP A 117 31.01 -4.92 21.16
CA ASP A 117 29.93 -5.30 22.10
C ASP A 117 28.53 -4.84 21.72
N PHE A 118 28.31 -4.51 20.44
CA PHE A 118 26.98 -4.27 19.86
C PHE A 118 26.69 -5.29 18.77
N ALA A 119 25.48 -5.85 18.77
CA ALA A 119 24.97 -6.65 17.67
C ALA A 119 24.02 -5.82 16.80
N TYR A 120 24.21 -5.93 15.49
CA TYR A 120 23.42 -5.24 14.48
C TYR A 120 22.82 -6.22 13.47
N LEU A 121 21.71 -5.81 12.83
CA LEU A 121 21.23 -6.39 11.58
C LEU A 121 21.47 -5.40 10.43
N ASP A 122 22.25 -5.84 9.47
CA ASP A 122 22.53 -5.11 8.22
C ASP A 122 21.28 -5.06 7.34
N THR A 123 20.98 -3.87 6.80
CA THR A 123 19.74 -3.62 6.04
C THR A 123 20.00 -3.03 4.67
N HIS A 124 18.98 -3.12 3.81
CA HIS A 124 18.90 -2.39 2.55
C HIS A 124 17.58 -1.62 2.48
N TYR A 125 17.60 -0.33 2.22
CA TYR A 125 16.37 0.43 2.08
C TYR A 125 15.59 0.03 0.81
N TYR A 126 14.28 0.10 0.89
CA TYR A 126 13.30 -0.22 -0.14
C TYR A 126 12.48 1.02 -0.48
N GLY A 127 12.35 1.37 -1.78
CA GLY A 127 11.64 2.55 -2.25
C GLY A 127 12.41 3.86 -2.05
N GLY A 128 11.75 4.95 -2.32
CA GLY A 128 12.32 6.30 -2.29
C GLY A 128 12.23 6.95 -0.92
N ILE A 129 13.25 6.83 -0.07
CA ILE A 129 13.28 7.39 1.29
C ILE A 129 14.25 8.57 1.45
N LYS A 130 13.94 9.46 2.38
CA LYS A 130 14.90 10.39 2.97
C LYS A 130 15.55 9.69 4.16
N LYS A 131 16.74 9.10 3.99
CA LYS A 131 17.39 8.24 4.98
C LYS A 131 17.50 8.87 6.38
N TYR A 132 17.72 10.18 6.46
CA TYR A 132 17.80 10.91 7.73
C TYR A 132 16.49 10.93 8.54
N GLN A 133 15.35 10.54 7.94
CA GLN A 133 14.09 10.42 8.67
C GLN A 133 13.94 9.07 9.38
N TRP A 134 14.83 8.12 9.11
CA TRP A 134 14.76 6.75 9.63
C TRP A 134 15.68 6.47 10.81
N VAL A 135 16.59 7.40 11.13
CA VAL A 135 17.44 7.32 12.31
C VAL A 135 16.71 7.79 13.58
N THR A 136 17.10 7.26 14.73
CA THR A 136 16.58 7.61 16.08
C THR A 136 15.06 7.35 16.28
N LEU A 137 14.44 6.58 15.41
CA LEU A 137 13.05 6.18 15.54
C LEU A 137 12.91 4.83 16.25
N PRO A 138 11.84 4.62 17.02
CA PRO A 138 11.40 3.29 17.42
C PRO A 138 11.01 2.47 16.18
N LEU A 139 11.64 1.32 15.98
CA LEU A 139 11.44 0.44 14.84
C LEU A 139 11.00 -0.96 15.33
N ALA A 140 10.23 -1.64 14.49
CA ALA A 140 9.76 -3.00 14.65
C ALA A 140 10.27 -3.88 13.50
N ILE A 141 10.33 -5.18 13.74
CA ILE A 141 10.67 -6.21 12.74
C ILE A 141 9.40 -6.98 12.42
N HIS A 142 9.02 -7.00 11.15
CA HIS A 142 7.90 -7.79 10.62
C HIS A 142 8.36 -8.71 9.50
N GLY A 143 7.69 -9.82 9.29
CA GLY A 143 7.92 -10.65 8.13
C GLY A 143 7.81 -12.14 8.40
N VAL A 144 8.53 -12.92 7.61
CA VAL A 144 8.50 -14.40 7.68
C VAL A 144 9.89 -14.98 7.52
N VAL A 145 10.07 -16.15 8.11
CA VAL A 145 11.24 -17.00 7.90
C VAL A 145 10.75 -18.33 7.35
N ALA A 146 11.25 -18.74 6.19
CA ALA A 146 10.96 -20.05 5.61
C ALA A 146 12.11 -21.02 5.94
N LYS A 147 11.86 -21.98 6.82
CA LYS A 147 12.86 -22.97 7.25
C LYS A 147 13.09 -24.03 6.18
N LYS A 148 14.21 -24.74 6.25
CA LYS A 148 14.59 -25.80 5.29
C LYS A 148 13.62 -26.98 5.25
N ASP A 149 12.90 -27.25 6.33
CA ASP A 149 11.88 -28.31 6.40
C ASP A 149 10.52 -27.89 5.81
N GLY A 150 10.41 -26.64 5.36
CA GLY A 150 9.20 -26.07 4.76
C GLY A 150 8.27 -25.37 5.76
N GLU A 151 8.62 -25.31 7.05
CA GLU A 151 7.90 -24.51 8.02
C GLU A 151 8.09 -23.02 7.70
N ILE A 152 7.01 -22.23 7.81
CA ILE A 152 7.03 -20.76 7.67
C ILE A 152 6.64 -20.16 9.00
N ILE A 153 7.54 -19.36 9.56
CA ILE A 153 7.36 -18.69 10.85
C ILE A 153 7.07 -17.23 10.61
N ASP A 154 5.94 -16.73 11.14
CA ASP A 154 5.63 -15.31 11.18
C ASP A 154 6.48 -14.63 12.28
N ILE A 155 7.16 -13.55 11.95
CA ILE A 155 7.95 -12.72 12.87
C ILE A 155 7.29 -11.36 12.99
N VAL A 156 6.91 -10.99 14.22
CA VAL A 156 6.46 -9.64 14.58
C VAL A 156 7.08 -9.30 15.94
N ILE A 157 7.94 -8.30 15.99
CA ILE A 157 8.63 -7.86 17.20
C ILE A 157 8.64 -6.34 17.24
N GLY A 158 8.13 -5.75 18.31
CA GLY A 158 8.14 -4.30 18.54
C GLY A 158 6.78 -3.62 18.48
N GLU A 159 5.68 -4.40 18.38
CA GLU A 159 4.31 -3.87 18.34
C GLU A 159 3.55 -4.01 19.66
N ASP A 160 3.83 -5.05 20.44
CA ASP A 160 3.29 -5.18 21.80
C ASP A 160 4.12 -4.35 22.78
N ASP A 161 3.49 -3.71 23.77
CA ASP A 161 4.16 -2.92 24.79
C ASP A 161 5.21 -3.70 25.60
N LYS A 162 5.19 -5.03 25.55
CA LYS A 162 6.16 -5.93 26.18
C LYS A 162 7.32 -6.33 25.26
N ASP A 163 7.21 -6.06 23.97
CA ASP A 163 8.27 -6.35 23.03
C ASP A 163 9.41 -5.34 23.14
N PRO A 164 10.67 -5.75 22.93
CA PRO A 164 11.73 -4.79 22.66
C PRO A 164 11.49 -4.09 21.32
N ILE A 165 11.93 -2.85 21.21
CA ILE A 165 11.97 -2.07 19.98
C ILE A 165 13.42 -1.92 19.51
N PHE A 166 13.61 -1.52 18.26
CA PHE A 166 14.90 -1.36 17.62
C PHE A 166 15.12 0.10 17.19
N CYS A 167 16.34 0.43 16.79
CA CYS A 167 16.69 1.78 16.36
C CYS A 167 17.89 1.74 15.43
N VAL A 168 17.90 2.59 14.41
CA VAL A 168 19.12 3.01 13.72
C VAL A 168 19.70 4.17 14.53
N THR A 169 20.94 4.03 14.98
CA THR A 169 21.62 5.07 15.76
C THR A 169 22.03 6.25 14.90
N ASP A 170 22.18 7.42 15.48
CA ASP A 170 22.73 8.62 14.84
C ASP A 170 23.79 9.29 15.71
N LEU A 171 24.67 10.05 15.11
CA LEU A 171 25.74 10.73 15.81
C LEU A 171 25.17 11.90 16.63
N LEU A 172 25.63 12.04 17.87
CA LEU A 172 25.22 13.17 18.70
C LEU A 172 25.72 14.50 18.11
N ILE A 173 24.96 15.56 18.31
CA ILE A 173 25.20 16.88 17.70
C ILE A 173 26.61 17.45 18.00
N HIS A 174 27.20 17.15 19.18
CA HIS A 174 28.51 17.66 19.56
C HIS A 174 29.66 17.03 18.79
N LEU A 175 29.45 15.88 18.12
CA LEU A 175 30.44 15.22 17.26
C LEU A 175 30.06 15.33 15.77
N ALA A 176 28.90 15.88 15.44
CA ALA A 176 28.30 15.84 14.12
C ALA A 176 28.75 16.95 13.15
N GLY A 177 29.84 17.71 13.47
CA GLY A 177 30.25 18.84 12.63
C GLY A 177 30.41 18.48 11.16
N GLU A 178 31.22 17.47 10.83
CA GLU A 178 31.41 17.02 9.45
C GLU A 178 30.16 16.40 8.84
N GLN A 179 29.32 15.74 9.65
CA GLN A 179 28.03 15.18 9.20
C GLN A 179 27.08 16.29 8.78
N MET A 180 26.98 17.35 9.56
CA MET A 180 26.08 18.49 9.29
C MET A 180 26.46 19.29 8.04
N ASP A 181 27.72 19.27 7.65
CA ASP A 181 28.20 19.92 6.43
C ASP A 181 27.90 19.11 5.14
N LYS A 182 27.44 17.85 5.28
CA LYS A 182 27.06 17.01 4.14
C LYS A 182 25.72 17.46 3.54
N LYS A 183 25.53 17.21 2.22
CA LYS A 183 24.20 17.34 1.61
C LYS A 183 23.23 16.37 2.27
N ALA A 184 21.97 16.76 2.46
CA ALA A 184 20.94 15.95 3.11
C ALA A 184 20.83 14.51 2.56
N ALA A 185 21.03 14.30 1.26
CA ALA A 185 21.04 12.96 0.65
C ALA A 185 22.21 12.06 1.10
N LYS A 186 23.24 12.66 1.71
CA LYS A 186 24.48 11.98 2.16
C LYS A 186 24.73 12.09 3.68
N VAL A 187 23.84 12.74 4.41
CA VAL A 187 24.00 12.91 5.85
C VAL A 187 23.91 11.59 6.60
N VAL A 188 23.13 10.64 6.04
CA VAL A 188 23.09 9.22 6.41
C VAL A 188 23.34 8.41 5.15
N GLU A 189 24.29 7.52 5.17
CA GLU A 189 24.58 6.63 4.04
C GLU A 189 23.74 5.36 4.14
N GLY A 190 23.52 4.65 3.01
CA GLY A 190 22.70 3.44 2.99
C GLY A 190 23.23 2.35 3.91
N GLU A 191 24.56 2.16 3.93
CA GLU A 191 25.23 1.18 4.79
C GLU A 191 25.30 1.59 6.29
N GLN A 192 24.73 2.74 6.66
CA GLN A 192 24.57 3.17 8.04
C GLN A 192 23.15 2.94 8.59
N LEU A 193 22.26 2.33 7.80
CA LEU A 193 20.88 2.04 8.20
C LEU A 193 20.77 0.70 8.93
N ASP A 194 21.81 0.26 9.61
CA ASP A 194 21.80 -0.97 10.38
C ASP A 194 21.06 -0.77 11.70
N ILE A 195 20.20 -1.73 12.06
CA ILE A 195 19.47 -1.65 13.32
C ILE A 195 20.23 -2.31 14.45
N LEU A 196 20.33 -1.61 15.58
CA LEU A 196 20.90 -2.12 16.82
C LEU A 196 19.93 -3.14 17.44
N VAL A 197 20.40 -4.39 17.64
CA VAL A 197 19.57 -5.48 18.14
C VAL A 197 20.05 -6.10 19.45
N GLY A 198 21.25 -5.75 19.95
CA GLY A 198 21.74 -6.28 21.21
C GLY A 198 23.02 -5.62 21.71
N SER A 199 23.24 -5.72 23.03
CA SER A 199 24.46 -5.26 23.69
C SER A 199 24.84 -6.11 24.93
N GLN A 200 24.07 -7.19 25.19
CA GLN A 200 24.34 -8.07 26.31
C GLN A 200 25.14 -9.29 25.83
N PRO A 201 26.35 -9.53 26.38
CA PRO A 201 27.13 -10.72 26.02
C PRO A 201 26.52 -12.01 26.61
N LEU A 202 26.64 -13.10 25.87
CA LEU A 202 26.37 -14.43 26.39
C LEU A 202 27.50 -14.81 27.37
N PRO A 203 27.19 -15.22 28.61
CA PRO A 203 28.23 -15.63 29.56
C PRO A 203 29.12 -16.76 29.03
N ASP A 204 30.39 -16.75 29.36
CA ASP A 204 31.37 -17.78 29.02
C ASP A 204 31.70 -17.91 27.51
N GLU A 205 31.31 -16.95 26.71
CA GLU A 205 31.65 -16.87 25.29
C GLU A 205 32.70 -15.79 25.03
N GLU A 206 33.81 -16.18 24.34
CA GLU A 206 34.90 -15.24 24.03
C GLU A 206 34.78 -14.61 22.65
N LYS A 207 34.13 -15.30 21.69
CA LYS A 207 33.99 -14.86 20.32
C LYS A 207 32.55 -14.45 20.00
N GLU A 208 32.35 -13.21 19.60
CA GLU A 208 31.03 -12.65 19.26
C GLU A 208 29.93 -12.94 20.30
N PRO A 209 30.18 -12.63 21.60
CA PRO A 209 29.28 -13.03 22.69
C PRO A 209 27.90 -12.37 22.61
N VAL A 210 27.80 -11.14 22.09
CA VAL A 210 26.53 -10.43 21.94
C VAL A 210 25.72 -10.99 20.76
N LYS A 211 26.37 -11.28 19.65
CA LYS A 211 25.75 -11.96 18.51
C LYS A 211 25.20 -13.32 18.93
N LYS A 212 25.96 -14.08 19.69
CA LYS A 212 25.51 -15.40 20.21
C LYS A 212 24.33 -15.28 21.17
N MET A 213 24.28 -14.21 21.98
CA MET A 213 23.13 -13.93 22.83
C MET A 213 21.88 -13.69 21.96
N VAL A 214 21.97 -12.85 20.93
CA VAL A 214 20.86 -12.59 19.99
C VAL A 214 20.40 -13.91 19.34
N LEU A 215 21.33 -14.72 18.82
CA LEU A 215 21.01 -16.03 18.24
C LEU A 215 20.33 -16.97 19.22
N SER A 216 20.77 -16.98 20.51
CA SER A 216 20.13 -17.80 21.55
C SER A 216 18.68 -17.38 21.81
N ILE A 217 18.38 -16.07 21.74
CA ILE A 217 17.02 -15.54 21.88
C ILE A 217 16.17 -15.94 20.67
N LEU A 218 16.69 -15.79 19.45
CA LEU A 218 16.00 -16.20 18.22
C LEU A 218 15.72 -17.71 18.19
N LYS A 219 16.71 -18.51 18.60
CA LYS A 219 16.53 -19.96 18.74
C LYS A 219 15.46 -20.33 19.74
N LYS A 220 15.48 -19.71 20.91
CA LYS A 220 14.51 -20.00 21.98
C LYS A 220 13.08 -19.58 21.64
N LYS A 221 12.92 -18.39 21.01
CA LYS A 221 11.59 -17.80 20.77
C LYS A 221 10.95 -18.30 19.46
N TYR A 222 11.77 -18.51 18.42
CA TYR A 222 11.31 -18.78 17.06
C TYR A 222 11.90 -20.07 16.46
N ASP A 223 12.70 -20.82 17.21
CA ASP A 223 13.47 -21.99 16.70
C ASP A 223 14.29 -21.65 15.44
N MET A 224 14.79 -20.42 15.36
CA MET A 224 15.53 -19.88 14.23
C MET A 224 17.04 -19.99 14.48
N ASP A 225 17.76 -20.50 13.50
CA ASP A 225 19.22 -20.51 13.45
C ASP A 225 19.74 -19.38 12.54
N GLU A 226 21.05 -19.07 12.62
CA GLU A 226 21.64 -17.98 11.81
C GLU A 226 21.44 -18.23 10.29
N GLU A 227 21.52 -19.47 9.84
CA GLU A 227 21.35 -19.84 8.44
C GLU A 227 19.93 -19.55 7.91
N ASP A 228 18.92 -19.48 8.77
CA ASP A 228 17.54 -19.21 8.39
C ASP A 228 17.32 -17.78 7.88
N PHE A 229 18.26 -16.86 8.16
CA PHE A 229 18.24 -15.54 7.52
C PHE A 229 18.36 -15.59 6.00
N LEU A 230 18.97 -16.62 5.43
CA LEU A 230 19.10 -16.79 3.96
C LEU A 230 17.75 -16.92 3.25
N SER A 231 16.73 -17.37 3.96
CA SER A 231 15.35 -17.54 3.46
C SER A 231 14.34 -16.75 4.29
N ALA A 232 14.77 -15.65 4.89
CA ALA A 232 13.92 -14.70 5.58
C ALA A 232 13.49 -13.55 4.66
N GLU A 233 12.27 -13.09 4.84
CA GLU A 233 11.77 -11.80 4.35
C GLU A 233 11.40 -11.00 5.59
N LEU A 234 12.35 -10.22 6.11
CA LEU A 234 12.18 -9.40 7.31
C LEU A 234 12.26 -7.91 6.95
N GLU A 235 11.23 -7.19 7.30
CA GLU A 235 11.03 -5.79 7.01
C GLU A 235 11.12 -4.98 8.32
N ILE A 236 11.89 -3.90 8.28
CA ILE A 236 12.05 -2.96 9.39
C ILE A 236 11.13 -1.77 9.12
N VAL A 237 10.17 -1.59 10.00
CA VAL A 237 9.10 -0.61 9.88
C VAL A 237 8.99 0.24 11.16
N PRO A 238 8.37 1.43 11.12
CA PRO A 238 8.13 2.21 12.33
C PRO A 238 7.28 1.44 13.35
N ALA A 239 7.77 1.34 14.59
CA ALA A 239 7.02 0.75 15.69
C ALA A 239 5.90 1.67 16.14
N GLY A 240 4.74 1.11 16.45
CA GLY A 240 3.61 1.85 16.98
C GLY A 240 2.39 1.89 16.06
N LYS A 241 1.27 2.35 16.64
CA LYS A 241 -0.07 2.23 16.03
C LYS A 241 -0.48 3.49 15.28
N ALA A 242 -1.34 3.32 14.28
CA ALA A 242 -2.06 4.41 13.64
C ALA A 242 -2.89 5.20 14.66
N ARG A 243 -2.80 6.52 14.63
CA ARG A 243 -3.47 7.41 15.59
C ARG A 243 -4.20 8.53 14.88
N GLU A 244 -5.22 9.05 15.56
CA GLU A 244 -5.82 10.32 15.17
C GLU A 244 -4.83 11.46 15.40
N ALA A 245 -4.84 12.41 14.48
CA ALA A 245 -3.94 13.56 14.50
C ALA A 245 -4.73 14.89 14.43
N GLY A 246 -4.10 15.96 14.97
CA GLY A 246 -4.73 17.26 15.15
C GLY A 246 -5.54 17.33 16.43
N LEU A 247 -5.73 18.55 16.96
CA LEU A 247 -6.52 18.78 18.18
C LEU A 247 -7.99 18.41 17.99
N ASP A 248 -8.47 18.48 16.76
CA ASP A 248 -9.83 18.14 16.35
C ASP A 248 -10.00 16.68 15.92
N ALA A 249 -8.90 15.89 15.96
CA ALA A 249 -8.87 14.49 15.54
C ALA A 249 -9.40 14.25 14.12
N SER A 250 -9.26 15.24 13.22
CA SER A 250 -9.77 15.19 11.85
C SER A 250 -8.87 14.44 10.87
N MET A 251 -7.68 14.02 11.30
CA MET A 251 -6.66 13.38 10.49
C MET A 251 -6.24 12.03 11.09
N ILE A 252 -5.58 11.22 10.29
CA ILE A 252 -4.93 9.97 10.71
C ILE A 252 -3.45 10.09 10.41
N MET A 253 -2.60 9.78 11.40
CA MET A 253 -1.15 9.66 11.27
C MET A 253 -0.75 8.20 11.43
N ALA A 254 -0.05 7.66 10.44
CA ALA A 254 0.36 6.26 10.42
C ALA A 254 1.51 6.03 9.44
N TYR A 255 2.18 4.88 9.57
CA TYR A 255 3.11 4.35 8.58
C TYR A 255 2.35 3.72 7.41
N GLY A 256 2.83 3.97 6.19
CA GLY A 256 2.40 3.26 4.99
C GLY A 256 0.98 3.58 4.54
N GLN A 257 0.50 4.81 4.73
CA GLN A 257 -0.77 5.26 4.15
C GLN A 257 -0.68 5.36 2.63
N ASP A 258 0.51 5.57 2.10
CA ASP A 258 0.90 5.34 0.71
C ASP A 258 1.16 3.83 0.51
N ASP A 259 0.35 3.05 -0.22
CA ASP A 259 -1.00 3.40 -0.74
C ASP A 259 -2.10 2.56 -0.04
N ARG A 260 -1.81 2.15 1.21
CA ARG A 260 -2.76 1.32 2.00
C ARG A 260 -4.08 2.03 2.28
N VAL A 261 -4.12 3.36 2.20
CA VAL A 261 -5.39 4.09 2.32
C VAL A 261 -6.31 3.79 1.15
N CYS A 262 -5.79 3.78 -0.07
CA CYS A 262 -6.56 3.44 -1.25
C CYS A 262 -6.83 1.93 -1.34
N ALA A 263 -5.88 1.10 -0.92
CA ALA A 263 -6.06 -0.35 -0.85
C ALA A 263 -7.21 -0.75 0.07
N TYR A 264 -7.23 -0.21 1.30
CA TYR A 264 -8.29 -0.49 2.27
C TYR A 264 -9.66 0.02 1.80
N THR A 265 -9.72 1.28 1.35
CA THR A 265 -10.99 1.88 0.92
C THR A 265 -11.55 1.21 -0.34
N SER A 266 -10.70 0.71 -1.24
CA SER A 266 -11.09 -0.11 -2.39
C SER A 266 -11.69 -1.46 -1.96
N ALA A 267 -11.03 -2.16 -1.05
CA ALA A 267 -11.53 -3.43 -0.51
C ALA A 267 -12.83 -3.25 0.27
N ALA A 268 -12.92 -2.22 1.13
CA ALA A 268 -14.13 -1.90 1.88
C ALA A 268 -15.31 -1.57 0.93
N ALA A 269 -15.06 -0.82 -0.15
CA ALA A 269 -16.06 -0.56 -1.17
C ALA A 269 -16.56 -1.87 -1.83
N MET A 270 -15.65 -2.79 -2.18
CA MET A 270 -16.00 -4.10 -2.75
C MET A 270 -16.86 -4.93 -1.80
N PHE A 271 -16.52 -4.98 -0.50
CA PHE A 271 -17.25 -5.78 0.48
C PHE A 271 -18.70 -5.29 0.69
N ASP A 272 -18.92 -3.99 0.56
CA ASP A 272 -20.24 -3.38 0.69
C ASP A 272 -21.14 -3.50 -0.54
N MET A 273 -20.61 -3.95 -1.70
CA MET A 273 -21.41 -4.11 -2.91
C MET A 273 -22.36 -5.31 -2.79
N LYS A 274 -23.66 -5.05 -2.87
CA LYS A 274 -24.71 -6.10 -2.88
C LYS A 274 -24.81 -6.77 -4.25
N SER A 275 -24.76 -5.98 -5.31
CA SER A 275 -24.79 -6.45 -6.69
C SER A 275 -24.11 -5.43 -7.59
N VAL A 276 -23.57 -5.90 -8.70
CA VAL A 276 -22.92 -5.07 -9.72
C VAL A 276 -23.42 -5.45 -11.10
N LYS A 277 -23.50 -4.47 -12.01
CA LYS A 277 -23.85 -4.70 -13.40
C LYS A 277 -22.66 -5.25 -14.16
N ARG A 278 -21.56 -4.54 -14.22
CA ARG A 278 -20.27 -5.00 -14.74
C ARG A 278 -19.54 -5.77 -13.64
N THR A 279 -18.80 -6.78 -13.98
CA THR A 279 -17.95 -7.47 -12.98
C THR A 279 -17.05 -6.46 -12.30
N ALA A 280 -17.10 -6.42 -10.97
CA ALA A 280 -16.23 -5.58 -10.14
C ALA A 280 -14.96 -6.33 -9.81
N CYS A 281 -13.83 -5.62 -9.83
CA CYS A 281 -12.53 -6.13 -9.42
C CYS A 281 -11.85 -5.15 -8.47
N CYS A 282 -11.24 -5.66 -7.39
CA CYS A 282 -10.26 -4.93 -6.60
C CYS A 282 -8.93 -5.67 -6.69
N LEU A 283 -7.91 -5.02 -7.22
CA LEU A 283 -6.58 -5.57 -7.47
C LEU A 283 -5.56 -4.84 -6.60
N LEU A 284 -5.01 -5.55 -5.62
CA LEU A 284 -4.00 -5.03 -4.70
C LEU A 284 -2.66 -5.71 -4.99
N VAL A 285 -1.65 -4.91 -5.32
CA VAL A 285 -0.35 -5.40 -5.82
C VAL A 285 0.80 -4.95 -4.93
N ASP A 286 1.92 -5.61 -5.10
CA ASP A 286 3.19 -5.38 -4.45
C ASP A 286 4.16 -4.64 -5.41
N LYS A 287 5.26 -4.11 -4.90
CA LYS A 287 6.42 -3.60 -5.66
C LYS A 287 6.21 -2.29 -6.44
N GLU A 288 5.15 -1.55 -6.16
CA GLU A 288 4.97 -0.23 -6.78
C GLU A 288 6.18 0.66 -6.51
N GLU A 289 6.60 0.74 -5.27
CA GLU A 289 7.67 1.58 -4.75
C GLU A 289 9.07 1.32 -5.35
N ILE A 290 9.22 0.19 -6.03
CA ILE A 290 10.45 -0.20 -6.74
C ILE A 290 10.23 -0.45 -8.24
N GLY A 291 9.14 0.09 -8.80
CA GLY A 291 8.87 0.11 -10.25
C GLY A 291 7.97 -1.00 -10.75
N SER A 292 7.21 -1.68 -9.90
CA SER A 292 6.18 -2.69 -10.25
C SER A 292 6.70 -3.93 -11.02
N VAL A 293 8.01 -4.17 -11.04
CA VAL A 293 8.64 -5.30 -11.72
C VAL A 293 8.72 -6.51 -10.79
N GLY A 294 8.49 -7.70 -11.33
CA GLY A 294 8.58 -8.96 -10.59
C GLY A 294 7.24 -9.69 -10.50
N ALA A 295 7.26 -10.89 -9.90
CA ALA A 295 6.13 -11.83 -9.94
C ALA A 295 4.88 -11.34 -9.19
N THR A 296 5.01 -10.41 -8.25
CA THR A 296 3.93 -9.89 -7.42
C THR A 296 3.55 -8.44 -7.73
N GLY A 297 4.35 -7.74 -8.56
CA GLY A 297 4.08 -6.38 -9.02
C GLY A 297 3.00 -6.31 -10.10
N MET A 298 2.53 -5.11 -10.41
CA MET A 298 1.49 -4.87 -11.42
C MET A 298 1.91 -5.33 -12.83
N GLN A 299 3.21 -5.35 -13.16
CA GLN A 299 3.70 -5.83 -14.45
C GLN A 299 3.68 -7.36 -14.58
N SER A 300 3.39 -8.09 -13.50
CA SER A 300 3.26 -9.55 -13.55
C SER A 300 2.04 -9.97 -14.37
N LYS A 301 2.01 -11.23 -14.79
CA LYS A 301 0.85 -11.82 -15.47
C LYS A 301 -0.26 -12.27 -14.52
N PHE A 302 -0.15 -11.97 -13.23
CA PHE A 302 -1.12 -12.40 -12.21
C PHE A 302 -2.54 -11.96 -12.56
N PHE A 303 -2.74 -10.66 -12.85
CA PHE A 303 -4.06 -10.12 -13.16
C PHE A 303 -4.66 -10.78 -14.42
N GLU A 304 -3.92 -10.76 -15.54
CA GLU A 304 -4.38 -11.34 -16.81
C GLU A 304 -4.73 -12.84 -16.68
N ASN A 305 -3.85 -13.61 -16.03
CA ASN A 305 -4.05 -15.03 -15.78
C ASN A 305 -5.28 -15.27 -14.88
N THR A 306 -5.46 -14.48 -13.83
CA THR A 306 -6.61 -14.61 -12.92
C THR A 306 -7.92 -14.30 -13.62
N VAL A 307 -7.97 -13.29 -14.49
CA VAL A 307 -9.15 -12.99 -15.30
C VAL A 307 -9.45 -14.13 -16.29
N ALA A 308 -8.43 -14.74 -16.90
CA ALA A 308 -8.61 -15.91 -17.78
C ALA A 308 -9.22 -17.09 -17.01
N GLU A 309 -8.72 -17.41 -15.83
CA GLU A 309 -9.23 -18.48 -14.94
C GLU A 309 -10.67 -18.18 -14.45
N LEU A 310 -10.96 -16.91 -14.14
CA LEU A 310 -12.32 -16.47 -13.81
C LEU A 310 -13.28 -16.74 -14.98
N MET A 311 -12.90 -16.33 -16.19
CA MET A 311 -13.69 -16.53 -17.41
C MET A 311 -13.88 -18.03 -17.73
N GLU A 312 -12.87 -18.86 -17.52
CA GLU A 312 -12.97 -20.31 -17.68
C GLU A 312 -13.96 -20.90 -16.68
N SER A 313 -13.88 -20.49 -15.42
CA SER A 313 -14.83 -20.92 -14.38
C SER A 313 -16.27 -20.47 -14.65
N MET A 314 -16.46 -19.39 -15.45
CA MET A 314 -17.76 -18.95 -15.97
C MET A 314 -18.18 -19.67 -17.26
N GLY A 315 -17.32 -20.49 -17.87
CA GLY A 315 -17.54 -21.10 -19.18
C GLY A 315 -17.53 -20.09 -20.34
N GLN A 316 -16.84 -18.96 -20.20
CA GLN A 316 -16.82 -17.86 -21.15
C GLN A 316 -15.41 -17.56 -21.72
N TYR A 317 -14.40 -18.38 -21.39
CA TYR A 317 -13.03 -18.12 -21.82
C TYR A 317 -12.84 -18.34 -23.34
N SER A 318 -12.12 -17.43 -23.94
CA SER A 318 -11.29 -17.60 -25.13
C SER A 318 -10.28 -16.45 -25.16
N GLU A 319 -9.14 -16.64 -25.81
CA GLU A 319 -8.08 -15.61 -25.95
C GLU A 319 -8.65 -14.27 -26.44
N LEU A 320 -9.50 -14.29 -27.49
CA LEU A 320 -10.09 -13.07 -28.03
C LEU A 320 -11.10 -12.43 -27.05
N LYS A 321 -11.88 -13.23 -26.31
CA LYS A 321 -12.82 -12.70 -25.31
C LYS A 321 -12.08 -12.07 -24.14
N LEU A 322 -10.98 -12.67 -23.68
CA LEU A 322 -10.13 -12.09 -22.65
C LEU A 322 -9.60 -10.71 -23.07
N LYS A 323 -9.01 -10.60 -24.26
CA LYS A 323 -8.52 -9.33 -24.79
C LYS A 323 -9.61 -8.27 -24.92
N ARG A 324 -10.79 -8.65 -25.37
CA ARG A 324 -11.96 -7.75 -25.43
C ARG A 324 -12.41 -7.30 -24.04
N CYS A 325 -12.46 -8.21 -23.07
CA CYS A 325 -12.78 -7.89 -21.69
C CYS A 325 -11.82 -6.85 -21.11
N LEU A 326 -10.52 -7.10 -21.24
CA LEU A 326 -9.50 -6.18 -20.73
C LEU A 326 -9.58 -4.80 -21.39
N ALA A 327 -9.67 -4.75 -22.73
CA ALA A 327 -9.75 -3.50 -23.48
C ALA A 327 -11.04 -2.70 -23.19
N ALA A 328 -12.16 -3.37 -22.90
CA ALA A 328 -13.44 -2.73 -22.59
C ALA A 328 -13.58 -2.33 -21.10
N SER A 329 -12.58 -2.59 -20.26
CA SER A 329 -12.61 -2.31 -18.83
C SER A 329 -12.37 -0.83 -18.50
N TYR A 330 -12.85 -0.42 -17.34
CA TYR A 330 -12.57 0.87 -16.71
C TYR A 330 -11.80 0.65 -15.42
N MET A 331 -10.83 1.51 -15.14
CA MET A 331 -10.03 1.42 -13.91
C MET A 331 -9.88 2.78 -13.24
N LEU A 332 -10.09 2.79 -11.93
CA LEU A 332 -9.48 3.75 -11.02
C LEU A 332 -8.18 3.11 -10.51
N SER A 333 -7.05 3.63 -10.99
CA SER A 333 -5.73 3.27 -10.50
C SER A 333 -5.45 4.12 -9.29
N SER A 334 -5.69 3.55 -8.13
CA SER A 334 -5.53 4.31 -6.90
C SER A 334 -4.07 4.40 -6.53
N ASP A 335 -3.69 5.62 -6.15
CA ASP A 335 -2.41 5.97 -5.59
C ASP A 335 -2.56 7.35 -4.94
N VAL A 336 -1.91 7.58 -3.82
CA VAL A 336 -2.02 8.82 -3.07
C VAL A 336 -1.47 10.00 -3.86
N SER A 337 -1.90 11.20 -3.50
CA SER A 337 -1.45 12.44 -4.13
C SER A 337 -0.81 13.36 -3.08
N ALA A 338 0.27 14.06 -3.46
CA ALA A 338 0.94 14.98 -2.55
C ALA A 338 0.01 16.13 -2.13
N ALA A 339 -0.30 16.22 -0.84
CA ALA A 339 -1.10 17.30 -0.29
C ALA A 339 -0.34 18.61 -0.34
N TYR A 340 -1.04 19.70 -0.68
CA TYR A 340 -0.49 21.05 -0.57
C TYR A 340 -0.12 21.34 0.89
N ASP A 341 1.18 21.55 1.12
CA ASP A 341 1.70 21.97 2.42
C ASP A 341 2.16 23.44 2.36
N PRO A 342 1.55 24.33 3.18
CA PRO A 342 1.96 25.74 3.25
C PRO A 342 3.43 25.94 3.63
N ASN A 343 4.03 25.05 4.40
CA ASN A 343 5.45 25.10 4.76
C ASN A 343 6.38 24.89 3.55
N TYR A 344 5.87 24.22 2.50
CA TYR A 344 6.60 23.91 1.28
C TYR A 344 5.88 24.45 0.03
N ALA A 345 5.15 25.56 0.16
CA ALA A 345 4.33 26.15 -0.90
C ALA A 345 5.06 26.33 -2.24
N SER A 346 6.39 26.54 -2.21
CA SER A 346 7.21 26.70 -3.42
C SER A 346 7.29 25.46 -4.31
N ALA A 347 6.99 24.27 -3.78
CA ALA A 347 6.99 23.02 -4.53
C ALA A 347 5.68 22.77 -5.30
N PHE A 348 4.62 23.55 -5.06
CA PHE A 348 3.29 23.32 -5.59
C PHE A 348 2.81 24.46 -6.51
N GLU A 349 1.94 24.12 -7.45
CA GLU A 349 1.09 25.06 -8.19
C GLU A 349 -0.33 25.04 -7.57
N LYS A 350 -0.71 26.12 -6.89
CA LYS A 350 -1.93 26.16 -6.04
C LYS A 350 -3.24 25.80 -6.73
N LYS A 351 -3.38 26.06 -8.04
CA LYS A 351 -4.63 25.78 -8.76
C LYS A 351 -4.79 24.30 -9.08
N ASN A 352 -3.68 23.56 -9.12
CA ASN A 352 -3.63 22.16 -9.49
C ASN A 352 -3.01 21.29 -8.38
N ALA A 353 -3.05 21.73 -7.13
CA ALA A 353 -2.62 20.96 -5.99
C ALA A 353 -3.78 20.22 -5.31
N ALA A 354 -3.51 19.11 -4.65
CA ALA A 354 -4.46 18.39 -3.81
C ALA A 354 -4.56 19.05 -2.43
N TYR A 355 -5.76 19.15 -1.88
CA TYR A 355 -6.01 19.76 -0.58
C TYR A 355 -6.76 18.83 0.34
N PHE A 356 -6.44 18.84 1.64
CA PHE A 356 -7.15 18.08 2.66
C PHE A 356 -8.62 18.47 2.77
N GLY A 357 -9.45 17.45 2.99
CA GLY A 357 -10.88 17.59 3.20
C GLY A 357 -11.65 17.98 1.94
N ARG A 358 -11.06 17.83 0.75
CA ARG A 358 -11.76 18.14 -0.52
C ARG A 358 -12.11 16.89 -1.32
N GLY A 359 -11.98 15.74 -0.70
CA GLY A 359 -12.39 14.46 -1.26
C GLY A 359 -11.33 13.81 -2.13
N VAL A 360 -11.75 12.79 -2.87
CA VAL A 360 -10.87 11.99 -3.73
C VAL A 360 -10.19 12.86 -4.77
N VAL A 361 -8.91 12.59 -5.02
CA VAL A 361 -8.08 13.31 -5.99
C VAL A 361 -8.05 12.51 -7.29
N PHE A 362 -8.40 13.11 -8.41
CA PHE A 362 -8.17 12.56 -9.74
C PHE A 362 -6.98 13.26 -10.39
N ASN A 363 -5.96 12.50 -10.74
CA ASN A 363 -4.82 12.97 -11.50
C ASN A 363 -4.96 12.51 -12.96
N LYS A 364 -5.16 13.46 -13.87
CA LYS A 364 -5.27 13.14 -15.29
C LYS A 364 -4.01 12.45 -15.80
N PHE A 365 -2.86 12.87 -15.27
CA PHE A 365 -1.52 12.32 -15.51
C PHE A 365 -0.63 12.57 -14.28
N THR A 366 0.40 11.74 -14.09
CA THR A 366 1.32 11.81 -12.93
C THR A 366 2.79 11.94 -13.32
N GLY A 367 3.18 11.58 -14.55
CA GLY A 367 4.57 11.51 -15.00
C GLY A 367 5.34 12.83 -14.90
N SER A 368 6.65 12.76 -14.93
CA SER A 368 7.59 13.88 -14.87
C SER A 368 8.07 14.32 -16.26
N ARG A 369 8.76 15.47 -16.33
CA ARG A 369 9.47 15.93 -17.55
C ARG A 369 8.64 15.80 -18.83
N GLY A 370 7.50 16.44 -18.90
CA GLY A 370 6.60 16.37 -20.04
C GLY A 370 5.74 15.11 -20.05
N LYS A 371 5.28 14.63 -18.89
CA LYS A 371 4.40 13.48 -18.66
C LYS A 371 5.03 12.12 -19.02
N SER A 372 6.34 12.02 -18.95
CA SER A 372 7.04 10.77 -19.25
C SER A 372 6.67 9.68 -18.23
N GLY A 373 6.42 8.44 -18.71
CA GLY A 373 6.09 7.30 -17.87
C GLY A 373 4.73 7.39 -17.18
N SER A 374 3.79 8.16 -17.73
CA SER A 374 2.45 8.39 -17.17
C SER A 374 1.36 7.85 -18.09
N ASN A 375 0.24 7.44 -17.47
CA ASN A 375 -1.05 7.41 -18.16
C ASN A 375 -1.57 8.86 -18.33
N ASP A 376 -2.22 9.18 -19.46
CA ASP A 376 -2.94 10.45 -19.69
C ASP A 376 -4.41 10.11 -19.98
N ALA A 377 -5.27 10.26 -18.97
CA ALA A 377 -6.66 9.81 -19.05
C ALA A 377 -7.45 10.57 -20.12
N ASN A 378 -8.32 9.86 -20.85
CA ASN A 378 -9.16 10.41 -21.90
C ASN A 378 -10.20 11.39 -21.36
N ALA A 379 -10.50 12.43 -22.13
CA ALA A 379 -11.49 13.45 -21.76
C ALA A 379 -12.89 12.85 -21.55
N GLU A 380 -13.31 11.90 -22.38
CA GLU A 380 -14.59 11.20 -22.30
C GLU A 380 -14.71 10.42 -20.99
N TYR A 381 -13.65 9.72 -20.59
CA TYR A 381 -13.62 8.97 -19.33
C TYR A 381 -13.69 9.90 -18.11
N ILE A 382 -12.94 11.00 -18.13
CA ILE A 382 -13.00 12.03 -17.07
C ILE A 382 -14.42 12.63 -17.00
N GLY A 383 -15.04 12.92 -18.14
CA GLY A 383 -16.41 13.40 -18.20
C GLY A 383 -17.42 12.42 -17.58
N LYS A 384 -17.27 11.12 -17.86
CA LYS A 384 -18.07 10.05 -17.24
C LYS A 384 -17.88 10.01 -15.73
N LEU A 385 -16.63 10.03 -15.25
CA LEU A 385 -16.33 10.00 -13.80
C LEU A 385 -16.89 11.22 -13.07
N ARG A 386 -16.75 12.42 -13.63
CA ARG A 386 -17.36 13.63 -13.06
C ARG A 386 -18.87 13.47 -12.86
N LYS A 387 -19.55 12.93 -13.86
CA LYS A 387 -20.99 12.66 -13.74
C LYS A 387 -21.30 11.66 -12.64
N ILE A 388 -20.55 10.55 -12.56
CA ILE A 388 -20.73 9.53 -11.52
C ILE A 388 -20.54 10.15 -10.12
N MET A 389 -19.49 10.94 -9.91
CA MET A 389 -19.22 11.57 -8.63
C MET A 389 -20.30 12.59 -8.24
N ASP A 390 -20.71 13.45 -9.18
CA ASP A 390 -21.76 14.46 -8.94
C ASP A 390 -23.12 13.79 -8.63
N ASP A 391 -23.51 12.76 -9.40
CA ASP A 391 -24.78 12.01 -9.22
C ASP A 391 -24.84 11.26 -7.87
N ASN A 392 -23.70 10.85 -7.32
CA ASN A 392 -23.58 10.15 -6.03
C ASN A 392 -23.16 11.06 -4.86
N HIS A 393 -23.11 12.37 -5.05
CA HIS A 393 -22.73 13.35 -4.03
C HIS A 393 -21.38 13.05 -3.39
N VAL A 394 -20.39 12.68 -4.20
CA VAL A 394 -19.01 12.44 -3.80
C VAL A 394 -18.20 13.71 -3.96
N ALA A 395 -17.54 14.15 -2.91
CA ALA A 395 -16.57 15.22 -3.00
C ALA A 395 -15.31 14.75 -3.73
N PHE A 396 -14.88 15.49 -4.75
CA PHE A 396 -13.66 15.19 -5.49
C PHE A 396 -12.95 16.46 -5.94
N GLN A 397 -11.68 16.32 -6.21
CA GLN A 397 -10.81 17.36 -6.74
C GLN A 397 -9.92 16.81 -7.86
N THR A 398 -9.25 17.69 -8.59
CA THR A 398 -8.25 17.30 -9.58
C THR A 398 -6.92 17.97 -9.22
N ALA A 399 -5.82 17.25 -9.39
CA ALA A 399 -4.49 17.77 -9.07
C ALA A 399 -3.42 17.24 -10.03
N GLU A 400 -2.26 17.87 -9.96
CA GLU A 400 -0.98 17.38 -10.45
C GLU A 400 -0.04 17.14 -9.28
N LEU A 401 0.93 16.27 -9.44
CA LEU A 401 1.91 15.94 -8.42
C LEU A 401 3.05 16.98 -8.40
N GLY A 402 2.82 18.10 -7.69
CA GLY A 402 3.78 19.20 -7.59
C GLY A 402 3.78 20.14 -8.80
N LYS A 403 4.80 21.00 -8.89
CA LYS A 403 5.03 21.87 -10.05
C LYS A 403 5.62 21.12 -11.23
N VAL A 404 5.32 21.58 -12.45
CA VAL A 404 6.06 21.20 -13.67
C VAL A 404 7.57 21.36 -13.43
N ASP A 405 8.38 20.43 -13.88
CA ASP A 405 9.84 20.31 -13.70
C ASP A 405 10.32 19.92 -12.28
N ILE A 406 9.47 20.02 -11.24
CA ILE A 406 9.83 19.65 -9.87
C ILE A 406 9.15 18.33 -9.48
N GLY A 407 7.87 18.22 -9.76
CA GLY A 407 7.03 17.09 -9.38
C GLY A 407 6.89 16.04 -10.48
N GLY A 408 6.12 15.04 -10.16
CA GLY A 408 5.81 13.90 -11.02
C GLY A 408 6.47 12.61 -10.55
N GLY A 409 5.78 11.50 -10.75
CA GLY A 409 6.20 10.15 -10.43
C GLY A 409 5.49 9.14 -11.30
N GLY A 410 6.01 7.91 -11.37
CA GLY A 410 5.31 6.79 -11.97
C GLY A 410 4.24 6.28 -11.00
N THR A 411 3.20 5.65 -11.54
CA THR A 411 2.16 4.94 -10.80
C THR A 411 1.85 3.65 -11.56
N ILE A 412 1.05 2.77 -10.98
CA ILE A 412 0.60 1.54 -11.67
C ILE A 412 -0.35 1.80 -12.85
N ALA A 413 -0.86 3.03 -13.02
CA ALA A 413 -1.88 3.36 -14.02
C ALA A 413 -1.46 3.07 -15.47
N TYR A 414 -0.22 3.40 -15.84
CA TYR A 414 0.24 3.18 -17.21
C TYR A 414 0.28 1.70 -17.58
N ILE A 415 0.47 0.81 -16.61
CA ILE A 415 0.68 -0.63 -16.84
C ILE A 415 -0.63 -1.25 -17.37
N LEU A 416 -1.76 -1.04 -16.69
CA LEU A 416 -3.02 -1.59 -17.16
C LEU A 416 -3.59 -0.84 -18.38
N SER A 417 -3.21 0.43 -18.59
CA SER A 417 -3.57 1.15 -19.81
C SER A 417 -3.01 0.50 -21.08
N LEU A 418 -1.96 -0.31 -20.99
CA LEU A 418 -1.39 -1.07 -22.11
C LEU A 418 -2.34 -2.14 -22.67
N TYR A 419 -3.36 -2.56 -21.90
CA TYR A 419 -4.44 -3.42 -22.40
C TYR A 419 -5.49 -2.66 -23.23
N GLY A 420 -5.37 -1.34 -23.38
CA GLY A 420 -6.31 -0.49 -24.10
C GLY A 420 -7.55 -0.09 -23.30
N MET A 421 -7.57 -0.36 -21.99
CA MET A 421 -8.67 0.07 -21.10
C MET A 421 -8.56 1.55 -20.73
N ASN A 422 -9.66 2.11 -20.26
CA ASN A 422 -9.68 3.47 -19.72
C ASN A 422 -9.19 3.48 -18.26
N VAL A 423 -8.11 4.19 -18.00
CA VAL A 423 -7.47 4.29 -16.68
C VAL A 423 -7.30 5.75 -16.29
N ILE A 424 -7.48 6.07 -15.01
CA ILE A 424 -7.12 7.34 -14.39
C ILE A 424 -6.54 7.09 -13.01
N ASP A 425 -5.59 7.91 -12.60
CA ASP A 425 -5.07 7.92 -11.23
C ASP A 425 -6.09 8.55 -10.28
N SER A 426 -6.35 7.88 -9.15
CA SER A 426 -7.40 8.27 -8.21
C SER A 426 -7.00 7.90 -6.79
N GLY A 427 -6.82 8.86 -5.90
CA GLY A 427 -6.43 8.57 -4.51
C GLY A 427 -6.79 9.68 -3.55
N VAL A 428 -6.09 9.77 -2.46
CA VAL A 428 -6.29 10.79 -1.44
C VAL A 428 -5.05 11.67 -1.25
N ALA A 429 -5.26 12.86 -0.75
CA ALA A 429 -4.17 13.77 -0.41
C ALA A 429 -3.44 13.27 0.85
N VAL A 430 -2.10 13.15 0.79
CA VAL A 430 -1.24 12.72 1.88
C VAL A 430 -0.11 13.73 2.11
N LEU A 431 0.13 14.08 3.37
CA LEU A 431 1.32 14.79 3.81
C LEU A 431 2.39 13.81 4.27
N ASN A 432 3.66 14.21 4.13
CA ASN A 432 4.82 13.39 4.51
C ASN A 432 4.92 12.07 3.74
N MET A 433 4.40 12.01 2.51
CA MET A 433 4.51 10.82 1.65
C MET A 433 5.93 10.24 1.66
N HIS A 434 6.09 8.93 1.76
CA HIS A 434 7.35 8.18 1.90
C HIS A 434 8.12 8.42 3.23
N ALA A 435 7.60 9.22 4.14
CA ALA A 435 8.20 9.31 5.48
C ALA A 435 7.71 8.17 6.39
N PRO A 436 8.43 7.87 7.48
CA PRO A 436 7.98 6.86 8.46
C PRO A 436 6.59 7.10 9.03
N TRP A 437 6.14 8.35 9.04
CA TRP A 437 4.81 8.74 9.51
C TRP A 437 4.16 9.71 8.53
N GLU A 438 3.07 9.26 7.93
CA GLU A 438 2.28 9.99 6.94
C GLU A 438 0.95 10.46 7.53
N ILE A 439 0.34 11.49 6.93
CA ILE A 439 -0.90 12.06 7.44
C ILE A 439 -1.91 12.19 6.31
N THR A 440 -3.15 11.74 6.54
CA THR A 440 -4.29 11.99 5.64
C THR A 440 -5.52 12.47 6.40
N SER A 441 -6.45 13.12 5.69
CA SER A 441 -7.73 13.58 6.25
C SER A 441 -8.75 12.44 6.31
N LYS A 442 -9.43 12.29 7.44
CA LYS A 442 -10.55 11.34 7.57
C LYS A 442 -11.66 11.59 6.55
N ALA A 443 -11.91 12.85 6.20
CA ALA A 443 -12.88 13.19 5.17
C ALA A 443 -12.48 12.63 3.80
N ASP A 444 -11.20 12.73 3.42
CA ASP A 444 -10.72 12.23 2.13
C ASP A 444 -10.75 10.70 2.08
N VAL A 445 -10.45 10.02 3.18
CA VAL A 445 -10.62 8.56 3.32
C VAL A 445 -12.09 8.15 3.09
N TYR A 446 -13.04 8.88 3.69
CA TYR A 446 -14.47 8.60 3.54
C TYR A 446 -14.96 8.89 2.12
N GLU A 447 -14.52 9.99 1.52
CA GLU A 447 -14.90 10.32 0.14
C GLU A 447 -14.28 9.36 -0.88
N ALA A 448 -13.06 8.85 -0.65
CA ALA A 448 -12.47 7.81 -1.49
C ALA A 448 -13.32 6.52 -1.46
N TYR A 449 -13.72 6.06 -0.29
CA TYR A 449 -14.62 4.92 -0.14
C TYR A 449 -15.98 5.14 -0.87
N LYS A 450 -16.59 6.31 -0.73
CA LYS A 450 -17.82 6.67 -1.46
C LYS A 450 -17.61 6.69 -2.98
N SER A 451 -16.50 7.27 -3.43
CA SER A 451 -16.09 7.33 -4.83
C SER A 451 -15.98 5.93 -5.44
N TYR A 452 -15.29 5.03 -4.75
CA TYR A 452 -15.08 3.67 -5.20
C TYR A 452 -16.39 2.87 -5.29
N LYS A 453 -17.29 3.03 -4.32
CA LYS A 453 -18.64 2.45 -4.39
C LYS A 453 -19.45 2.99 -5.56
N ALA A 454 -19.44 4.30 -5.77
CA ALA A 454 -20.12 4.94 -6.88
C ALA A 454 -19.59 4.46 -8.24
N PHE A 455 -18.27 4.36 -8.37
CA PHE A 455 -17.62 3.84 -9.57
C PHE A 455 -17.99 2.38 -9.84
N LEU A 456 -17.91 1.49 -8.85
CA LEU A 456 -18.28 0.07 -9.04
C LEU A 456 -19.73 -0.12 -9.46
N LYS A 457 -20.61 0.78 -9.00
CA LYS A 457 -22.05 0.71 -9.29
C LYS A 457 -22.40 1.28 -10.66
N ASP A 458 -21.85 2.44 -11.04
CA ASP A 458 -22.39 3.30 -12.10
C ASP A 458 -21.45 3.49 -13.31
N ALA A 459 -20.21 2.93 -13.30
CA ALA A 459 -19.25 3.07 -14.40
C ALA A 459 -19.52 2.14 -15.60
#